data_77f36e458ae81ac7db71cd3f81bf001f
#
_entry.id   77f36e458ae81ac7db71cd3f81bf001f
#
_cell.length_a   1.000
_cell.length_b   1.000
_cell.length_c   1.000
_cell.angle_alpha   90.00
_cell.angle_beta   90.00
_cell.angle_gamma   90.00
#
_symmetry.space_group_name_H-M   'P 1'
#
loop_
_entity.id
_entity.type
_entity.pdbx_description
1 polymer ?
#
loop_
_entity_poly.entity_id
_entity_poly.type
_entity_poly.pdbx_seq_one_letter_code
_entity_poly.pdbx_strand_id
1 'polypeptide(L)'
;IAAIAVAANQVDVDTGKLALTKARSGEVKKFAQTMVTDHSGAIKAASDLVTKLKVTPQENDTSTALVKGGQDARAKLAKLDGAAFDKAYVDNEVAYHDTVVKALDDTLIPNAQNGELKSLLTSVRGVAAAHLEHARQLQKSLK
;
A
#
# COMPACT_ATOMS: atom_id res chain seq x y z
N ILE A 1 -2.01 6.92 14.30
CA ILE A 1 -1.04 6.95 13.18
C ILE A 1 -0.55 5.53 12.88
N ALA A 2 -0.11 4.77 13.88
CA ALA A 2 0.39 3.41 13.67
C ALA A 2 -0.66 2.49 13.02
N ALA A 3 -1.91 2.56 13.46
CA ALA A 3 -3.00 1.77 12.88
C ALA A 3 -3.25 2.13 11.41
N ILE A 4 -3.14 3.40 11.07
CA ILE A 4 -3.29 3.86 9.68
C ILE A 4 -2.15 3.30 8.81
N ALA A 5 -0.92 3.36 9.31
CA ALA A 5 0.24 2.84 8.57
C ALA A 5 0.13 1.34 8.34
N VAL A 6 -0.26 0.57 9.36
CA VAL A 6 -0.45 -0.89 9.22
C VAL A 6 -1.58 -1.19 8.24
N ALA A 7 -2.72 -0.50 8.36
CA ALA A 7 -3.87 -0.71 7.48
C ALA A 7 -3.52 -0.41 6.02
N ALA A 8 -2.82 0.70 5.76
CA ALA A 8 -2.43 1.09 4.41
C ALA A 8 -1.52 0.04 3.76
N ASN A 9 -0.54 -0.47 4.51
CA ASN A 9 0.35 -1.50 4.01
C ASN A 9 -0.37 -2.83 3.80
N GLN A 10 -1.29 -3.21 4.71
CA GLN A 10 -2.04 -4.46 4.60
C GLN A 10 -2.95 -4.47 3.38
N VAL A 11 -3.60 -3.36 3.07
CA VAL A 11 -4.42 -3.21 1.86
C VAL A 11 -3.60 -3.56 0.62
N ASP A 12 -2.37 -3.05 0.55
CA ASP A 12 -1.51 -3.26 -0.60
C ASP A 12 -0.98 -4.69 -0.69
N VAL A 13 -0.67 -5.30 0.45
CA VAL A 13 -0.30 -6.73 0.50
C VAL A 13 -1.45 -7.59 -0.04
N ASP A 14 -2.66 -7.36 0.42
CA ASP A 14 -3.83 -8.16 0.03
C ASP A 14 -4.17 -7.96 -1.45
N THR A 15 -4.08 -6.73 -1.94
CA THR A 15 -4.33 -6.43 -3.36
C THR A 15 -3.23 -7.05 -4.24
N GLY A 16 -1.98 -6.98 -3.79
CA GLY A 16 -0.85 -7.62 -4.49
C GLY A 16 -0.99 -9.13 -4.57
N LYS A 17 -1.44 -9.78 -3.50
CA LYS A 17 -1.72 -11.23 -3.50
C LYS A 17 -2.80 -11.59 -4.51
N LEU A 18 -3.86 -10.81 -4.59
CA LEU A 18 -4.89 -11.01 -5.61
C LEU A 18 -4.28 -10.90 -7.02
N ALA A 19 -3.47 -9.87 -7.25
CA ALA A 19 -2.82 -9.65 -8.54
C ALA A 19 -1.91 -10.83 -8.94
N LEU A 20 -1.21 -11.44 -7.99
CA LEU A 20 -0.38 -12.63 -8.27
C LEU A 20 -1.18 -13.79 -8.83
N THR A 21 -2.47 -13.90 -8.47
CA THR A 21 -3.33 -14.98 -8.97
C THR A 21 -4.02 -14.64 -10.28
N LYS A 22 -4.17 -13.37 -10.63
CA LYS A 22 -5.01 -12.92 -11.76
C LYS A 22 -4.25 -12.19 -12.86
N ALA A 23 -3.11 -11.61 -12.58
CA ALA A 23 -2.36 -10.84 -13.56
C ALA A 23 -1.89 -11.72 -14.72
N ARG A 24 -2.00 -11.18 -15.92
CA ARG A 24 -1.55 -11.84 -17.16
C ARG A 24 -0.13 -11.44 -17.50
N SER A 25 0.20 -10.15 -17.37
CA SER A 25 1.53 -9.62 -17.69
C SER A 25 2.56 -10.06 -16.66
N GLY A 26 3.72 -10.55 -17.11
CA GLY A 26 4.84 -10.90 -16.24
C GLY A 26 5.37 -9.69 -15.46
N GLU A 27 5.35 -8.50 -16.08
CA GLU A 27 5.79 -7.27 -15.42
C GLU A 27 4.83 -6.85 -14.30
N VAL A 28 3.53 -7.02 -14.53
CA VAL A 28 2.51 -6.76 -13.50
C VAL A 28 2.67 -7.74 -12.33
N LYS A 29 2.92 -9.02 -12.63
CA LYS A 29 3.19 -10.01 -11.57
C LYS A 29 4.42 -9.67 -10.74
N LYS A 30 5.50 -9.23 -11.39
CA LYS A 30 6.71 -8.79 -10.69
C LYS A 30 6.44 -7.59 -9.79
N PHE A 31 5.70 -6.61 -10.31
CA PHE A 31 5.28 -5.45 -9.53
C PHE A 31 4.45 -5.89 -8.31
N ALA A 32 3.46 -6.76 -8.51
CA ALA A 32 2.61 -7.27 -7.41
C ALA A 32 3.45 -8.00 -6.35
N GLN A 33 4.44 -8.80 -6.78
CA GLN A 33 5.33 -9.48 -5.83
C GLN A 33 6.15 -8.47 -5.02
N THR A 34 6.62 -7.41 -5.65
CA THR A 34 7.32 -6.32 -4.97
C THR A 34 6.42 -5.67 -3.92
N MET A 35 5.14 -5.43 -4.26
CA MET A 35 4.16 -4.88 -3.31
C MET A 35 4.00 -5.80 -2.10
N VAL A 36 3.82 -7.09 -2.32
CA VAL A 36 3.67 -8.06 -1.24
C VAL A 36 4.91 -8.06 -0.34
N THR A 37 6.08 -8.13 -0.92
CA THR A 37 7.35 -8.21 -0.18
C THR A 37 7.63 -6.92 0.61
N ASP A 38 7.58 -5.77 -0.05
CA ASP A 38 7.94 -4.50 0.57
C ASP A 38 6.94 -4.06 1.63
N HIS A 39 5.65 -4.20 1.35
CA HIS A 39 4.61 -3.82 2.30
C HIS A 39 4.50 -4.78 3.47
N SER A 40 4.78 -6.08 3.27
CA SER A 40 4.91 -7.04 4.39
C SER A 40 6.07 -6.68 5.30
N GLY A 41 7.19 -6.26 4.73
CA GLY A 41 8.35 -5.77 5.47
C GLY A 41 8.02 -4.51 6.28
N ALA A 42 7.25 -3.60 5.71
CA ALA A 42 6.82 -2.38 6.39
C ALA A 42 5.88 -2.70 7.56
N ILE A 43 4.96 -3.65 7.39
CA ILE A 43 4.07 -4.10 8.46
C ILE A 43 4.89 -4.69 9.62
N LYS A 44 5.86 -5.53 9.30
CA LYS A 44 6.73 -6.12 10.33
C LYS A 44 7.50 -5.03 11.08
N ALA A 45 8.08 -4.06 10.37
CA ALA A 45 8.80 -2.97 10.99
C ALA A 45 7.89 -2.13 11.90
N ALA A 46 6.67 -1.85 11.45
CA ALA A 46 5.69 -1.13 12.27
C ALA A 46 5.28 -1.92 13.51
N SER A 47 5.04 -3.24 13.35
CA SER A 47 4.68 -4.12 14.47
C SER A 47 5.80 -4.22 15.49
N ASP A 48 7.04 -4.37 15.04
CA ASP A 48 8.20 -4.42 15.92
C ASP A 48 8.38 -3.10 16.68
N LEU A 49 8.15 -1.97 16.02
CA LEU A 49 8.27 -0.65 16.64
C LEU A 49 7.21 -0.43 17.72
N VAL A 50 5.93 -0.72 17.45
CA VAL A 50 4.87 -0.54 18.44
C VAL A 50 5.06 -1.47 19.65
N THR A 51 5.59 -2.67 19.42
CA THR A 51 5.95 -3.60 20.51
C THR A 51 7.07 -3.00 21.36
N LYS A 52 8.13 -2.48 20.72
CA LYS A 52 9.26 -1.83 21.41
C LYS A 52 8.78 -0.63 22.24
N LEU A 53 7.89 0.18 21.70
CA LEU A 53 7.36 1.38 22.36
C LEU A 53 6.25 1.06 23.36
N LYS A 54 5.80 -0.21 23.45
CA LYS A 54 4.73 -0.68 24.32
C LYS A 54 3.42 0.08 24.10
N VAL A 55 3.13 0.42 22.83
CA VAL A 55 1.86 1.03 22.43
C VAL A 55 1.04 0.02 21.64
N THR A 56 -0.29 0.12 21.76
CA THR A 56 -1.23 -0.68 21.00
C THR A 56 -1.83 0.20 19.91
N PRO A 57 -1.69 -0.16 18.62
CA PRO A 57 -2.36 0.59 17.56
C PRO A 57 -3.86 0.63 17.78
N GLN A 58 -4.45 1.82 17.70
CA GLN A 58 -5.90 2.02 17.89
C GLN A 58 -6.54 2.21 16.53
N GLU A 59 -7.53 1.37 16.23
CA GLU A 59 -8.36 1.56 15.05
C GLU A 59 -9.07 2.91 15.14
N ASN A 60 -9.22 3.54 13.97
CA ASN A 60 -9.87 4.84 13.85
C ASN A 60 -10.62 4.91 12.53
N ASP A 61 -11.35 6.01 12.31
CA ASP A 61 -12.15 6.18 11.09
C ASP A 61 -11.31 6.08 9.83
N THR A 62 -10.09 6.62 9.84
CA THR A 62 -9.20 6.58 8.68
C THR A 62 -8.72 5.16 8.40
N SER A 63 -8.25 4.42 9.42
CA SER A 63 -7.80 3.04 9.22
C SER A 63 -8.95 2.14 8.77
N THR A 64 -10.14 2.31 9.34
CA THR A 64 -11.35 1.57 8.96
C THR A 64 -11.74 1.87 7.51
N ALA A 65 -11.70 3.13 7.09
CA ALA A 65 -12.01 3.53 5.72
C ALA A 65 -11.00 2.95 4.73
N LEU A 66 -9.72 2.88 5.08
CA LEU A 66 -8.69 2.26 4.23
C LEU A 66 -8.97 0.77 4.02
N VAL A 67 -9.29 0.05 5.08
CA VAL A 67 -9.62 -1.39 5.01
C VAL A 67 -10.84 -1.60 4.11
N LYS A 68 -11.89 -0.83 4.33
CA LYS A 68 -13.12 -0.94 3.52
C LYS A 68 -12.85 -0.61 2.05
N GLY A 69 -12.14 0.48 1.78
CA GLY A 69 -11.77 0.87 0.43
C GLY A 69 -10.96 -0.21 -0.29
N GLY A 70 -10.04 -0.86 0.43
CA GLY A 70 -9.26 -1.98 -0.09
C GLY A 70 -10.13 -3.19 -0.42
N GLN A 71 -11.07 -3.53 0.46
CA GLN A 71 -12.03 -4.62 0.21
C GLN A 71 -12.88 -4.34 -1.02
N ASP A 72 -13.39 -3.13 -1.15
CA ASP A 72 -14.21 -2.71 -2.30
C ASP A 72 -13.41 -2.77 -3.60
N ALA A 73 -12.16 -2.29 -3.58
CA ALA A 73 -11.28 -2.32 -4.74
C ALA A 73 -10.98 -3.76 -5.17
N ARG A 74 -10.65 -4.64 -4.22
CA ARG A 74 -10.40 -6.06 -4.52
C ARG A 74 -11.64 -6.75 -5.06
N ALA A 75 -12.82 -6.42 -4.54
CA ALA A 75 -14.08 -6.98 -5.04
C ALA A 75 -14.32 -6.62 -6.51
N LYS A 76 -14.00 -5.39 -6.90
CA LYS A 76 -14.09 -4.95 -8.31
C LYS A 76 -13.05 -5.65 -9.16
N LEU A 77 -11.80 -5.72 -8.71
CA LEU A 77 -10.70 -6.35 -9.44
C LEU A 77 -10.93 -7.85 -9.62
N ALA A 78 -11.53 -8.52 -8.64
CA ALA A 78 -11.80 -9.96 -8.69
C ALA A 78 -12.76 -10.34 -9.84
N LYS A 79 -13.52 -9.40 -10.36
CA LYS A 79 -14.44 -9.61 -11.49
C LYS A 79 -13.75 -9.52 -12.85
N LEU A 80 -12.50 -9.09 -12.89
CA LEU A 80 -11.73 -8.88 -14.11
C LEU A 80 -10.69 -9.98 -14.26
N ASP A 81 -10.25 -10.20 -15.51
CA ASP A 81 -9.22 -11.17 -15.85
C ASP A 81 -8.34 -10.62 -16.98
N GLY A 82 -7.17 -11.22 -17.14
CA GLY A 82 -6.27 -10.94 -18.26
C GLY A 82 -5.84 -9.48 -18.33
N ALA A 83 -5.83 -8.91 -19.53
CA ALA A 83 -5.38 -7.54 -19.76
C ALA A 83 -6.26 -6.50 -19.07
N ALA A 84 -7.55 -6.76 -18.97
CA ALA A 84 -8.47 -5.86 -18.26
C ALA A 84 -8.13 -5.80 -16.76
N PHE A 85 -7.81 -6.94 -16.16
CA PHE A 85 -7.34 -6.98 -14.77
C PHE A 85 -6.03 -6.21 -14.62
N ASP A 86 -5.05 -6.48 -15.48
CA ASP A 86 -3.73 -5.83 -15.42
C ASP A 86 -3.85 -4.31 -15.42
N LYS A 87 -4.64 -3.78 -16.36
CA LYS A 87 -4.83 -2.34 -16.47
C LYS A 87 -5.54 -1.77 -15.22
N ALA A 88 -6.61 -2.41 -14.80
CA ALA A 88 -7.38 -1.93 -13.63
C ALA A 88 -6.55 -2.00 -12.34
N TYR A 89 -5.76 -3.04 -12.17
CA TYR A 89 -4.88 -3.18 -11.01
C TYR A 89 -3.82 -2.07 -10.99
N VAL A 90 -3.13 -1.84 -12.10
CA VAL A 90 -2.09 -0.81 -12.19
C VAL A 90 -2.69 0.59 -12.00
N ASP A 91 -3.85 0.86 -12.61
CA ASP A 91 -4.57 2.13 -12.41
C ASP A 91 -4.93 2.34 -10.92
N ASN A 92 -5.37 1.28 -10.25
CA ASN A 92 -5.66 1.30 -8.81
C ASN A 92 -4.40 1.60 -7.99
N GLU A 93 -3.28 0.97 -8.34
CA GLU A 93 -2.01 1.17 -7.64
C GLU A 93 -1.48 2.59 -7.78
N VAL A 94 -1.62 3.20 -8.96
CA VAL A 94 -1.24 4.61 -9.17
C VAL A 94 -2.07 5.51 -8.25
N ALA A 95 -3.39 5.36 -8.26
CA ALA A 95 -4.28 6.18 -7.45
C ALA A 95 -4.04 5.96 -5.95
N TYR A 96 -3.87 4.71 -5.55
CA TYR A 96 -3.68 4.34 -4.14
C TYR A 96 -2.36 4.89 -3.59
N HIS A 97 -1.25 4.68 -4.31
CA HIS A 97 0.06 5.18 -3.87
C HIS A 97 0.12 6.70 -3.86
N ASP A 98 -0.52 7.37 -4.81
CA ASP A 98 -0.60 8.83 -4.80
C ASP A 98 -1.31 9.32 -3.53
N THR A 99 -2.42 8.69 -3.17
CA THR A 99 -3.16 9.00 -1.95
C THR A 99 -2.32 8.73 -0.70
N VAL A 100 -1.62 7.60 -0.64
CA VAL A 100 -0.77 7.23 0.50
C VAL A 100 0.39 8.21 0.67
N VAL A 101 1.07 8.58 -0.41
CA VAL A 101 2.18 9.54 -0.34
C VAL A 101 1.68 10.89 0.19
N LYS A 102 0.54 11.37 -0.29
CA LYS A 102 -0.06 12.62 0.19
C LYS A 102 -0.44 12.54 1.67
N ALA A 103 -1.03 11.44 2.09
CA ALA A 103 -1.38 11.25 3.50
C ALA A 103 -0.14 11.24 4.40
N LEU A 104 0.94 10.61 3.96
CA LEU A 104 2.21 10.61 4.69
C LEU A 104 2.78 12.02 4.81
N ASP A 105 2.84 12.76 3.69
CA ASP A 105 3.43 14.09 3.66
C ASP A 105 2.60 15.13 4.43
N ASP A 106 1.29 15.10 4.29
CA ASP A 106 0.40 16.15 4.79
C ASP A 106 -0.11 15.90 6.20
N THR A 107 -0.20 14.64 6.62
CA THR A 107 -0.86 14.27 7.88
C THR A 107 -0.01 13.39 8.79
N LEU A 108 0.47 12.25 8.29
CA LEU A 108 1.06 11.24 9.18
C LEU A 108 2.44 11.66 9.70
N ILE A 109 3.33 12.08 8.81
CA ILE A 109 4.69 12.48 9.21
C ILE A 109 4.66 13.74 10.07
N PRO A 110 3.95 14.82 9.68
CA PRO A 110 3.90 16.02 10.52
C PRO A 110 3.31 15.80 11.91
N ASN A 111 2.40 14.85 12.06
CA ASN A 111 1.73 14.59 13.33
C ASN A 111 2.40 13.48 14.15
N ALA A 112 3.43 12.82 13.64
CA ALA A 112 4.16 11.81 14.39
C ALA A 112 5.07 12.50 15.42
N GLN A 113 4.80 12.25 16.70
CA GLN A 113 5.57 12.88 17.79
C GLN A 113 6.79 12.05 18.19
N ASN A 114 6.69 10.72 18.03
CA ASN A 114 7.81 9.84 18.33
C ASN A 114 8.81 9.82 17.17
N GLY A 115 10.08 10.05 17.48
CA GLY A 115 11.14 10.14 16.46
C GLY A 115 11.35 8.86 15.67
N GLU A 116 11.24 7.69 16.31
CA GLU A 116 11.39 6.40 15.64
C GLU A 116 10.22 6.13 14.70
N LEU A 117 8.99 6.48 15.14
CA LEU A 117 7.81 6.38 14.29
C LEU A 117 7.92 7.32 13.08
N LYS A 118 8.35 8.54 13.31
CA LYS A 118 8.55 9.51 12.23
C LYS A 118 9.58 9.02 11.20
N SER A 119 10.67 8.43 11.68
CA SER A 119 11.69 7.84 10.80
C SER A 119 11.13 6.68 9.99
N LEU A 120 10.34 5.81 10.61
CA LEU A 120 9.67 4.71 9.92
C LEU A 120 8.74 5.21 8.83
N LEU A 121 7.90 6.20 9.15
CA LEU A 121 6.97 6.79 8.17
C LEU A 121 7.71 7.46 7.01
N THR A 122 8.84 8.11 7.29
CA THR A 122 9.68 8.73 6.25
C THR A 122 10.25 7.66 5.31
N SER A 123 10.69 6.52 5.86
CA SER A 123 11.16 5.39 5.06
C SER A 123 10.04 4.80 4.20
N VAL A 124 8.86 4.60 4.78
CA VAL A 124 7.68 4.10 4.05
C VAL A 124 7.30 5.07 2.92
N ARG A 125 7.38 6.37 3.19
CA ARG A 125 7.09 7.40 2.17
C ARG A 125 8.03 7.27 0.97
N GLY A 126 9.31 7.06 1.20
CA GLY A 126 10.30 6.87 0.13
C GLY A 126 10.00 5.65 -0.72
N VAL A 127 9.66 4.53 -0.08
CA VAL A 127 9.27 3.29 -0.75
C VAL A 127 7.98 3.48 -1.54
N ALA A 128 6.97 4.11 -0.94
CA ALA A 128 5.68 4.37 -1.61
C ALA A 128 5.85 5.27 -2.84
N ALA A 129 6.71 6.28 -2.76
CA ALA A 129 6.99 7.16 -3.90
C ALA A 129 7.69 6.40 -5.04
N ALA A 130 8.60 5.48 -4.73
CA ALA A 130 9.26 4.63 -5.73
C ALA A 130 8.25 3.68 -6.39
N HIS A 131 7.35 3.08 -5.60
CA HIS A 131 6.28 2.23 -6.12
C HIS A 131 5.34 3.02 -7.03
N LEU A 132 4.99 4.24 -6.66
CA LEU A 132 4.14 5.12 -7.46
C LEU A 132 4.75 5.37 -8.84
N GLU A 133 6.03 5.68 -8.90
CA GLU A 133 6.72 5.91 -10.16
C GLU A 133 6.76 4.64 -11.02
N HIS A 134 7.05 3.50 -10.41
CA HIS A 134 7.04 2.21 -11.11
C HIS A 134 5.64 1.90 -11.67
N ALA A 135 4.60 2.12 -10.85
CA ALA A 135 3.21 1.92 -11.30
C ALA A 135 2.84 2.83 -12.47
N ARG A 136 3.29 4.09 -12.45
CA ARG A 136 3.07 5.03 -13.56
C ARG A 136 3.74 4.57 -14.85
N GLN A 137 4.95 4.02 -14.75
CA GLN A 137 5.66 3.48 -15.90
C GLN A 137 4.93 2.27 -16.48
N LEU A 138 4.46 1.36 -15.64
CA LEU A 138 3.64 0.23 -16.06
C LEU A 138 2.34 0.69 -16.71
N GLN A 139 1.68 1.69 -16.14
CA GLN A 139 0.44 2.26 -16.67
C GLN A 139 0.63 2.74 -18.11
N LYS A 140 1.75 3.38 -18.40
CA LYS A 140 2.08 3.84 -19.75
C LYS A 140 2.29 2.67 -20.70
N SER A 141 2.83 1.57 -20.25
CA SER A 141 3.11 0.40 -21.07
C SER A 141 1.89 -0.48 -21.35
N LEU A 142 0.84 -0.37 -20.54
CA LEU A 142 -0.38 -1.20 -20.62
C LEU A 142 -1.50 -0.53 -21.42
N LYS A 143 -1.23 0.18 -22.41
CA LYS A 143 -2.24 0.90 -23.21
C LYS A 143 -3.30 0.00 -23.83
#